data_80994fd4c61185e577bebdbcb4687e21
#
_entry.id   80994fd4c61185e577bebdbcb4687e21
#
_cell.length_a   1.000
_cell.length_b   1.000
_cell.length_c   1.000
_cell.angle_alpha   90.00
_cell.angle_beta   90.00
_cell.angle_gamma   90.00
#
_symmetry.space_group_name_H-M   'P 1'
#
loop_
_entity.id
_entity.type
_entity.pdbx_description
1 polymer ?
#
loop_
_entity_poly.entity_id
_entity_poly.type
_entity_poly.pdbx_seq_one_letter_code
_entity_poly.pdbx_strand_id
1 'polypeptide(L)'
;MDFLEKVLDNQVTESKELVRLYDYDLYTLGEAADRMRQNMHQKIVYFNVNRHLNPSNICTDACKFCAFSAHRKNPNPYEMSLEEILEKVKNSYNKGIKEVHIVSAHNPNYSYEWYLKVFETIKKEMPNLHLKAMTAAEVHFLSTKFNKPFELVLEDMLKAGVDSMPGGGAEIFDEEIRRKICNGKVGSSRWLEIHAYWHKLGKMSNATMLFGHIENKIHRIDHMLRIKKIQSPKDKVENKEGGFNAFIPLLYQKENNYLNVEKSPSAIEILKTIAISRILLNNVPHIKAYWATLGLNLALVAQEFGANDLDGTIEIESIQSAAGAKSRHGLEKEDLVFKIKDAGFVAVERDSLYNFIQKF
;
A
#
# COMPACT_ATOMS: atom_id res chain seq x y z
N MET A 1 -9.69 6.46 -34.01
CA MET A 1 -9.56 5.93 -32.63
C MET A 1 -9.25 7.11 -31.72
N ASP A 2 -10.09 7.35 -30.74
CA ASP A 2 -9.87 8.41 -29.75
C ASP A 2 -8.60 8.14 -28.93
N PHE A 3 -8.08 9.18 -28.27
CA PHE A 3 -6.85 9.06 -27.46
C PHE A 3 -7.03 8.05 -26.31
N LEU A 4 -8.18 8.06 -25.65
CA LEU A 4 -8.48 7.13 -24.56
C LEU A 4 -8.49 5.67 -25.06
N GLU A 5 -9.09 5.40 -26.23
CA GLU A 5 -9.08 4.06 -26.84
C GLU A 5 -7.65 3.59 -27.14
N LYS A 6 -6.80 4.47 -27.66
CA LYS A 6 -5.37 4.14 -27.87
C LYS A 6 -4.65 3.79 -26.57
N VAL A 7 -4.97 4.47 -25.47
CA VAL A 7 -4.40 4.17 -24.15
C VAL A 7 -4.91 2.82 -23.64
N LEU A 8 -6.19 2.52 -23.76
CA LEU A 8 -6.79 1.25 -23.38
C LEU A 8 -6.18 0.07 -24.15
N ASP A 9 -5.81 0.28 -25.43
CA ASP A 9 -5.12 -0.69 -26.28
C ASP A 9 -3.58 -0.73 -26.05
N ASN A 10 -3.06 -0.03 -25.06
CA ASN A 10 -1.62 0.10 -24.75
C ASN A 10 -0.78 0.66 -25.90
N GLN A 11 -1.36 1.46 -26.80
CA GLN A 11 -0.64 2.10 -27.92
C GLN A 11 0.08 3.39 -27.52
N VAL A 12 -0.26 3.96 -26.34
CA VAL A 12 0.39 5.16 -25.78
C VAL A 12 1.10 4.75 -24.49
N THR A 13 2.41 5.02 -24.44
CA THR A 13 3.26 4.57 -23.31
C THR A 13 4.06 5.69 -22.65
N GLU A 14 4.11 6.87 -23.28
CA GLU A 14 4.90 7.99 -22.78
C GLU A 14 4.15 8.81 -21.74
N SER A 15 4.78 9.06 -20.59
CA SER A 15 4.16 9.79 -19.48
C SER A 15 3.69 11.20 -19.86
N LYS A 16 4.43 11.87 -20.76
CA LYS A 16 4.09 13.21 -21.27
C LYS A 16 2.79 13.23 -22.08
N GLU A 17 2.44 12.13 -22.73
CA GLU A 17 1.18 12.00 -23.46
C GLU A 17 0.07 11.53 -22.51
N LEU A 18 0.35 10.53 -21.68
CA LEU A 18 -0.62 9.92 -20.77
C LEU A 18 -1.14 10.87 -19.70
N VAL A 19 -0.40 11.93 -19.37
CA VAL A 19 -0.88 12.97 -18.43
C VAL A 19 -2.18 13.65 -18.92
N ARG A 20 -2.46 13.65 -20.23
CA ARG A 20 -3.71 14.15 -20.84
C ARG A 20 -4.95 13.38 -20.36
N LEU A 21 -4.81 12.19 -19.78
CA LEU A 21 -5.93 11.48 -19.15
C LEU A 21 -6.59 12.33 -18.07
N TYR A 22 -5.86 13.19 -17.37
CA TYR A 22 -6.43 14.09 -16.37
C TYR A 22 -7.31 15.21 -16.97
N ASP A 23 -7.23 15.46 -18.28
CA ASP A 23 -8.03 16.49 -18.98
C ASP A 23 -9.43 15.97 -19.35
N TYR A 24 -9.61 14.65 -19.43
CA TYR A 24 -10.94 14.06 -19.64
C TYR A 24 -11.87 14.40 -18.48
N ASP A 25 -13.17 14.48 -18.76
CA ASP A 25 -14.16 14.60 -17.70
C ASP A 25 -14.18 13.35 -16.81
N LEU A 26 -14.73 13.50 -15.61
CA LEU A 26 -14.71 12.43 -14.61
C LEU A 26 -15.51 11.20 -15.06
N TYR A 27 -16.64 11.40 -15.73
CA TYR A 27 -17.53 10.29 -16.10
C TYR A 27 -16.94 9.45 -17.21
N THR A 28 -16.35 10.05 -18.24
CA THR A 28 -15.66 9.34 -19.33
C THR A 28 -14.52 8.44 -18.79
N LEU A 29 -13.70 8.96 -17.88
CA LEU A 29 -12.64 8.16 -17.25
C LEU A 29 -13.22 7.09 -16.33
N GLY A 30 -14.24 7.42 -15.56
CA GLY A 30 -14.91 6.52 -14.64
C GLY A 30 -15.53 5.34 -15.37
N GLU A 31 -16.27 5.59 -16.45
CA GLU A 31 -16.88 4.55 -17.27
C GLU A 31 -15.84 3.57 -17.85
N ALA A 32 -14.74 4.11 -18.39
CA ALA A 32 -13.66 3.28 -18.92
C ALA A 32 -13.01 2.42 -17.83
N ALA A 33 -12.69 3.00 -16.68
CA ALA A 33 -12.08 2.31 -15.56
C ALA A 33 -13.04 1.27 -14.93
N ASP A 34 -14.32 1.62 -14.77
CA ASP A 34 -15.32 0.73 -14.21
C ASP A 34 -15.59 -0.47 -15.14
N ARG A 35 -15.66 -0.24 -16.45
CA ARG A 35 -15.77 -1.34 -17.43
C ARG A 35 -14.60 -2.33 -17.31
N MET A 36 -13.37 -1.84 -17.14
CA MET A 36 -12.20 -2.70 -16.90
C MET A 36 -12.34 -3.47 -15.58
N ARG A 37 -12.76 -2.80 -14.50
CA ARG A 37 -13.02 -3.43 -13.21
C ARG A 37 -14.11 -4.50 -13.30
N GLN A 38 -15.23 -4.20 -13.95
CA GLN A 38 -16.34 -5.14 -14.12
C GLN A 38 -15.93 -6.39 -14.91
N ASN A 39 -15.12 -6.24 -15.97
CA ASN A 39 -14.59 -7.37 -16.73
C ASN A 39 -13.71 -8.30 -15.87
N MET A 40 -12.98 -7.75 -14.88
CA MET A 40 -12.08 -8.52 -14.01
C MET A 40 -12.76 -9.05 -12.75
N HIS A 41 -13.68 -8.28 -12.17
CA HIS A 41 -14.17 -8.50 -10.80
C HIS A 41 -15.70 -8.40 -10.68
N GLN A 42 -16.42 -8.12 -11.76
CA GLN A 42 -17.88 -7.89 -11.74
C GLN A 42 -18.24 -6.79 -10.73
N LYS A 43 -19.27 -6.99 -9.91
CA LYS A 43 -19.67 -6.08 -8.82
C LYS A 43 -19.01 -6.38 -7.46
N ILE A 44 -17.93 -7.16 -7.45
CA ILE A 44 -17.28 -7.56 -6.21
C ILE A 44 -16.42 -6.41 -5.67
N VAL A 45 -16.58 -6.13 -4.39
CA VAL A 45 -15.68 -5.31 -3.58
C VAL A 45 -15.07 -6.18 -2.50
N TYR A 46 -13.74 -6.27 -2.53
CA TYR A 46 -12.98 -7.09 -1.60
C TYR A 46 -12.65 -6.33 -0.33
N PHE A 47 -12.56 -7.06 0.77
CA PHE A 47 -12.02 -6.59 2.04
C PHE A 47 -11.33 -7.72 2.80
N ASN A 48 -10.47 -7.38 3.76
CA ASN A 48 -9.76 -8.30 4.64
C ASN A 48 -10.15 -8.05 6.10
N VAL A 49 -10.03 -9.04 6.95
CA VAL A 49 -10.09 -8.88 8.41
C VAL A 49 -8.66 -8.86 8.93
N ASN A 50 -8.14 -7.66 9.21
CA ASN A 50 -6.72 -7.44 9.48
C ASN A 50 -6.47 -6.48 10.65
N ARG A 51 -5.23 -6.52 11.14
CA ARG A 51 -4.68 -5.58 12.10
C ARG A 51 -3.42 -4.93 11.58
N HIS A 52 -3.30 -3.61 11.74
CA HIS A 52 -2.02 -2.92 11.58
C HIS A 52 -1.29 -2.86 12.93
N LEU A 53 0.01 -3.08 12.90
CA LEU A 53 0.89 -3.00 14.06
C LEU A 53 2.14 -2.20 13.71
N ASN A 54 2.45 -1.23 14.55
CA ASN A 54 3.61 -0.36 14.39
C ASN A 54 4.50 -0.52 15.63
N PRO A 55 5.55 -1.36 15.60
CA PRO A 55 6.38 -1.67 16.76
C PRO A 55 7.07 -0.47 17.39
N SER A 56 7.40 0.56 16.62
CA SER A 56 8.04 1.77 17.09
C SER A 56 7.70 2.98 16.23
N ASN A 57 7.74 4.18 16.83
CA ASN A 57 7.69 5.44 16.09
C ASN A 57 9.04 6.20 16.12
N ILE A 58 10.08 5.65 16.74
CA ILE A 58 11.43 6.21 16.72
C ILE A 58 12.06 5.92 15.35
N CYS A 59 12.38 6.98 14.58
CA CYS A 59 12.80 6.85 13.20
C CYS A 59 14.04 7.69 12.90
N THR A 60 15.01 7.11 12.17
CA THR A 60 16.18 7.83 11.67
C THR A 60 15.87 8.70 10.45
N ASP A 61 14.79 8.40 9.72
CA ASP A 61 14.42 9.16 8.53
C ASP A 61 13.78 10.50 8.85
N ALA A 62 14.07 11.48 8.02
CA ALA A 62 13.56 12.84 8.17
C ALA A 62 12.44 13.19 7.17
N CYS A 63 11.49 12.29 6.97
CA CYS A 63 10.36 12.49 6.04
C CYS A 63 9.48 13.66 6.48
N LYS A 64 9.36 14.69 5.63
CA LYS A 64 8.60 15.91 5.97
C LYS A 64 7.08 15.67 6.05
N PHE A 65 6.56 14.68 5.33
CA PHE A 65 5.14 14.31 5.36
C PHE A 65 4.76 13.42 6.53
N CYS A 66 5.72 12.85 7.25
CA CYS A 66 5.46 11.89 8.32
C CYS A 66 5.09 12.59 9.63
N ALA A 67 3.87 12.36 10.10
CA ALA A 67 3.40 12.80 11.41
C ALA A 67 3.59 11.73 12.49
N PHE A 68 3.91 10.51 12.11
CA PHE A 68 4.05 9.37 13.01
C PHE A 68 5.39 9.35 13.77
N SER A 69 6.47 9.82 13.14
CA SER A 69 7.79 9.81 13.72
C SER A 69 7.90 10.65 14.99
N ALA A 70 8.50 10.09 16.04
CA ALA A 70 8.75 10.77 17.32
C ALA A 70 9.75 11.93 17.22
N HIS A 71 10.58 11.98 16.19
CA HIS A 71 11.58 13.04 16.00
C HIS A 71 10.99 14.41 15.70
N ARG A 72 9.68 14.53 15.49
CA ARG A 72 9.08 15.76 15.02
C ARG A 72 8.02 16.27 15.99
N LYS A 73 6.80 16.40 15.50
CA LYS A 73 5.71 16.93 16.31
C LYS A 73 5.08 15.91 17.26
N ASN A 74 5.46 14.63 17.14
CA ASN A 74 5.04 13.60 18.07
C ASN A 74 6.01 13.54 19.27
N PRO A 75 5.58 13.98 20.48
CA PRO A 75 6.46 14.03 21.65
C PRO A 75 6.60 12.69 22.38
N ASN A 76 5.81 11.68 22.02
CA ASN A 76 5.72 10.41 22.74
C ASN A 76 6.46 9.30 21.98
N PRO A 77 7.78 9.15 22.13
CA PRO A 77 8.51 8.02 21.56
C PRO A 77 8.13 6.73 22.27
N TYR A 78 8.03 5.64 21.48
CA TYR A 78 7.82 4.32 22.04
C TYR A 78 8.54 3.24 21.24
N GLU A 79 8.85 2.16 21.92
CA GLU A 79 9.38 0.91 21.41
C GLU A 79 8.62 -0.22 22.07
N MET A 80 8.08 -1.14 21.28
CA MET A 80 7.42 -2.32 21.83
C MET A 80 8.44 -3.42 22.06
N SER A 81 8.31 -4.11 23.18
CA SER A 81 9.01 -5.38 23.42
C SER A 81 8.42 -6.51 22.55
N LEU A 82 9.13 -7.63 22.47
CA LEU A 82 8.61 -8.82 21.80
C LEU A 82 7.31 -9.30 22.44
N GLU A 83 7.25 -9.28 23.77
CA GLU A 83 6.08 -9.71 24.55
C GLU A 83 4.86 -8.84 24.26
N GLU A 84 5.02 -7.52 24.23
CA GLU A 84 3.95 -6.57 23.89
C GLU A 84 3.43 -6.77 22.48
N ILE A 85 4.31 -7.04 21.51
CA ILE A 85 3.94 -7.33 20.12
C ILE A 85 3.11 -8.62 20.08
N LEU A 86 3.60 -9.69 20.71
CA LEU A 86 2.93 -10.99 20.72
C LEU A 86 1.57 -10.92 21.40
N GLU A 87 1.47 -10.25 22.54
CA GLU A 87 0.21 -10.05 23.23
C GLU A 87 -0.83 -9.36 22.33
N LYS A 88 -0.43 -8.25 21.69
CA LYS A 88 -1.31 -7.50 20.79
C LYS A 88 -1.76 -8.31 19.59
N VAL A 89 -0.85 -9.05 18.95
CA VAL A 89 -1.16 -9.88 17.77
C VAL A 89 -2.06 -11.04 18.19
N LYS A 90 -1.77 -11.71 19.32
CA LYS A 90 -2.54 -12.83 19.82
C LYS A 90 -3.98 -12.43 20.20
N ASN A 91 -4.14 -11.26 20.85
CA ASN A 91 -5.45 -10.73 21.17
C ASN A 91 -6.31 -10.50 19.92
N SER A 92 -5.72 -9.98 18.84
CA SER A 92 -6.42 -9.80 17.57
C SER A 92 -6.64 -11.13 16.82
N TYR A 93 -5.68 -12.05 16.88
CA TYR A 93 -5.82 -13.39 16.30
C TYR A 93 -7.01 -14.16 16.91
N ASN A 94 -7.19 -14.06 18.22
CA ASN A 94 -8.33 -14.65 18.93
C ASN A 94 -9.68 -14.02 18.53
N LYS A 95 -9.68 -12.79 17.98
CA LYS A 95 -10.86 -12.14 17.39
C LYS A 95 -11.08 -12.51 15.92
N GLY A 96 -10.19 -13.30 15.32
CA GLY A 96 -10.37 -13.87 14.00
C GLY A 96 -9.69 -13.13 12.86
N ILE A 97 -8.70 -12.24 13.11
CA ILE A 97 -7.94 -11.61 12.04
C ILE A 97 -7.24 -12.68 11.16
N LYS A 98 -7.11 -12.39 9.87
CA LYS A 98 -6.43 -13.25 8.89
C LYS A 98 -5.03 -12.75 8.55
N GLU A 99 -4.78 -11.45 8.78
CA GLU A 99 -3.52 -10.78 8.47
C GLU A 99 -3.10 -9.88 9.63
N VAL A 100 -1.82 -9.91 9.98
CA VAL A 100 -1.17 -8.81 10.68
C VAL A 100 -0.25 -8.07 9.71
N HIS A 101 -0.45 -6.76 9.61
CA HIS A 101 0.35 -5.86 8.78
C HIS A 101 1.31 -5.09 9.68
N ILE A 102 2.59 -5.45 9.65
CA ILE A 102 3.64 -4.85 10.49
C ILE A 102 4.47 -3.89 9.65
N VAL A 103 4.40 -2.61 9.98
CA VAL A 103 5.24 -1.55 9.41
C VAL A 103 5.78 -0.71 10.57
N SER A 104 7.08 -0.54 10.63
CA SER A 104 7.74 0.20 11.70
C SER A 104 8.44 1.46 11.20
N ALA A 105 8.71 2.36 12.13
CA ALA A 105 9.74 3.38 11.93
C ALA A 105 11.13 2.70 11.79
N HIS A 106 12.08 3.38 11.14
CA HIS A 106 13.47 2.92 11.01
C HIS A 106 14.20 3.11 12.34
N ASN A 107 13.91 2.21 13.28
CA ASN A 107 14.37 2.32 14.65
C ASN A 107 15.86 1.93 14.77
N PRO A 108 16.75 2.83 15.23
CA PRO A 108 18.16 2.53 15.38
C PRO A 108 18.48 1.59 16.54
N ASN A 109 17.56 1.39 17.50
CA ASN A 109 17.81 0.62 18.72
C ASN A 109 17.58 -0.88 18.53
N TYR A 110 16.70 -1.28 17.61
CA TYR A 110 16.46 -2.70 17.35
C TYR A 110 17.63 -3.36 16.63
N SER A 111 18.03 -4.58 17.06
CA SER A 111 19.02 -5.40 16.37
C SER A 111 18.39 -6.09 15.14
N TYR A 112 19.23 -6.60 14.27
CA TYR A 112 18.78 -7.40 13.11
C TYR A 112 18.03 -8.65 13.54
N GLU A 113 18.60 -9.36 14.53
CA GLU A 113 18.04 -10.58 15.10
C GLU A 113 16.70 -10.34 15.79
N TRP A 114 16.50 -9.12 16.34
CA TRP A 114 15.20 -8.76 16.95
C TRP A 114 14.07 -8.83 15.92
N TYR A 115 14.27 -8.28 14.73
CA TYR A 115 13.25 -8.33 13.67
C TYR A 115 12.91 -9.77 13.30
N LEU A 116 13.93 -10.59 13.04
CA LEU A 116 13.71 -12.00 12.69
C LEU A 116 13.00 -12.75 13.82
N LYS A 117 13.41 -12.52 15.05
CA LYS A 117 12.81 -13.16 16.23
C LYS A 117 11.33 -12.82 16.39
N VAL A 118 10.92 -11.57 16.11
CA VAL A 118 9.50 -11.16 16.12
C VAL A 118 8.71 -12.01 15.11
N PHE A 119 9.19 -12.12 13.88
CA PHE A 119 8.49 -12.85 12.82
C PHE A 119 8.42 -14.35 13.11
N GLU A 120 9.53 -14.97 13.46
CA GLU A 120 9.62 -16.38 13.85
C GLU A 120 8.66 -16.71 14.99
N THR A 121 8.61 -15.86 16.02
CA THR A 121 7.78 -16.11 17.18
C THR A 121 6.30 -15.98 16.84
N ILE A 122 5.90 -14.97 16.06
CA ILE A 122 4.52 -14.83 15.57
C ILE A 122 4.11 -16.08 14.78
N LYS A 123 4.94 -16.53 13.83
CA LYS A 123 4.64 -17.70 13.00
C LYS A 123 4.62 -19.01 13.79
N LYS A 124 5.49 -19.13 14.79
CA LYS A 124 5.49 -20.31 15.68
C LYS A 124 4.20 -20.41 16.49
N GLU A 125 3.71 -19.31 17.06
CA GLU A 125 2.49 -19.30 17.91
C GLU A 125 1.20 -19.27 17.08
N MET A 126 1.24 -18.64 15.91
CA MET A 126 0.07 -18.44 15.03
C MET A 126 0.43 -18.80 13.57
N PRO A 127 0.65 -20.10 13.26
CA PRO A 127 1.19 -20.54 11.96
C PRO A 127 0.28 -20.18 10.77
N ASN A 128 -1.02 -20.05 10.99
CA ASN A 128 -2.00 -19.74 9.95
C ASN A 128 -2.24 -18.22 9.77
N LEU A 129 -1.65 -17.37 10.64
CA LEU A 129 -1.76 -15.93 10.47
C LEU A 129 -0.84 -15.46 9.36
N HIS A 130 -1.40 -14.73 8.38
CA HIS A 130 -0.60 -14.13 7.32
C HIS A 130 0.21 -12.94 7.86
N LEU A 131 1.52 -13.02 7.72
CA LEU A 131 2.45 -11.98 8.16
C LEU A 131 2.86 -11.12 6.97
N LYS A 132 2.25 -9.94 6.85
CA LYS A 132 2.65 -8.90 5.90
C LYS A 132 3.57 -7.92 6.62
N ALA A 133 4.85 -7.94 6.29
CA ALA A 133 5.83 -7.13 7.01
C ALA A 133 6.96 -6.63 6.13
N MET A 134 7.65 -5.62 6.61
CA MET A 134 8.86 -5.04 6.04
C MET A 134 8.65 -4.41 4.66
N THR A 135 8.43 -3.11 4.65
CA THR A 135 8.46 -2.33 3.41
C THR A 135 9.85 -2.36 2.77
N ALA A 136 9.95 -2.10 1.47
CA ALA A 136 11.26 -1.97 0.82
C ALA A 136 12.14 -0.87 1.46
N ALA A 137 11.55 0.12 2.11
CA ALA A 137 12.29 1.11 2.88
C ALA A 137 12.92 0.52 4.14
N GLU A 138 12.19 -0.32 4.89
CA GLU A 138 12.71 -1.03 6.05
C GLU A 138 13.78 -2.06 5.65
N VAL A 139 13.59 -2.79 4.55
CA VAL A 139 14.60 -3.71 4.00
C VAL A 139 15.89 -2.95 3.66
N HIS A 140 15.78 -1.81 2.98
CA HIS A 140 16.93 -0.95 2.68
C HIS A 140 17.61 -0.42 3.94
N PHE A 141 16.84 0.01 4.93
CA PHE A 141 17.36 0.46 6.22
C PHE A 141 18.16 -0.65 6.92
N LEU A 142 17.63 -1.87 7.00
CA LEU A 142 18.33 -3.01 7.61
C LEU A 142 19.59 -3.39 6.81
N SER A 143 19.49 -3.43 5.48
CA SER A 143 20.63 -3.68 4.59
C SER A 143 21.78 -2.70 4.86
N THR A 144 21.46 -1.42 4.93
CA THR A 144 22.45 -0.34 5.16
C THR A 144 22.99 -0.37 6.58
N LYS A 145 22.11 -0.45 7.59
CA LYS A 145 22.49 -0.41 9.00
C LYS A 145 23.40 -1.57 9.41
N PHE A 146 23.10 -2.77 8.89
CA PHE A 146 23.82 -4.01 9.27
C PHE A 146 24.83 -4.46 8.21
N ASN A 147 25.08 -3.65 7.18
CA ASN A 147 25.99 -3.94 6.07
C ASN A 147 25.75 -5.33 5.45
N LYS A 148 24.47 -5.63 5.17
CA LYS A 148 24.04 -6.89 4.53
C LYS A 148 23.48 -6.59 3.13
N PRO A 149 23.72 -7.43 2.11
CA PRO A 149 22.99 -7.37 0.84
C PRO A 149 21.48 -7.41 1.10
N PHE A 150 20.68 -6.60 0.40
CA PHE A 150 19.22 -6.57 0.60
C PHE A 150 18.57 -7.90 0.22
N GLU A 151 19.18 -8.64 -0.71
CA GLU A 151 18.78 -9.99 -1.10
C GLU A 151 18.81 -10.92 0.09
N LEU A 152 19.90 -10.89 0.86
CA LEU A 152 20.05 -11.71 2.07
C LEU A 152 19.02 -11.28 3.14
N VAL A 153 18.76 -9.99 3.29
CA VAL A 153 17.72 -9.51 4.22
C VAL A 153 16.37 -10.08 3.84
N LEU A 154 16.00 -10.09 2.55
CA LEU A 154 14.74 -10.65 2.06
C LEU A 154 14.65 -12.18 2.27
N GLU A 155 15.75 -12.90 2.02
CA GLU A 155 15.80 -14.35 2.25
C GLU A 155 15.68 -14.70 3.74
N ASP A 156 16.34 -13.95 4.62
CA ASP A 156 16.25 -14.14 6.07
C ASP A 156 14.84 -13.85 6.58
N MET A 157 14.19 -12.78 6.09
CA MET A 157 12.78 -12.48 6.39
C MET A 157 11.84 -13.60 5.94
N LEU A 158 12.06 -14.12 4.73
CA LEU A 158 11.28 -15.24 4.20
C LEU A 158 11.43 -16.50 5.08
N LYS A 159 12.65 -16.82 5.52
CA LYS A 159 12.92 -17.93 6.45
C LYS A 159 12.27 -17.70 7.81
N ALA A 160 12.26 -16.45 8.29
CA ALA A 160 11.60 -16.07 9.53
C ALA A 160 10.05 -16.08 9.44
N GLY A 161 9.49 -16.31 8.26
CA GLY A 161 8.06 -16.52 8.05
C GLY A 161 7.27 -15.32 7.53
N VAL A 162 7.92 -14.28 6.99
CA VAL A 162 7.22 -13.19 6.30
C VAL A 162 6.59 -13.73 5.01
N ASP A 163 5.28 -13.56 4.87
CA ASP A 163 4.50 -14.12 3.76
C ASP A 163 4.39 -13.16 2.57
N SER A 164 4.27 -11.85 2.82
CA SER A 164 4.18 -10.82 1.77
C SER A 164 4.74 -9.48 2.23
N MET A 165 5.08 -8.60 1.26
CA MET A 165 5.61 -7.27 1.54
C MET A 165 4.55 -6.18 1.30
N PRO A 166 4.42 -5.18 2.19
CA PRO A 166 3.62 -3.98 1.93
C PRO A 166 4.33 -3.01 0.99
N GLY A 167 3.57 -2.11 0.36
CA GLY A 167 4.07 -1.18 -0.65
C GLY A 167 4.67 0.12 -0.11
N GLY A 168 4.73 0.31 1.20
CA GLY A 168 5.23 1.54 1.81
C GLY A 168 6.66 1.90 1.41
N GLY A 169 7.01 3.18 1.51
CA GLY A 169 8.33 3.68 1.10
C GLY A 169 8.42 4.09 -0.37
N ALA A 170 7.45 3.71 -1.21
CA ALA A 170 7.37 4.13 -2.60
C ALA A 170 7.20 5.66 -2.75
N GLU A 171 6.32 6.22 -1.99
CA GLU A 171 5.88 7.62 -1.98
C GLU A 171 5.58 8.13 -3.40
N ILE A 172 6.54 8.77 -4.04
CA ILE A 172 6.56 9.12 -5.46
C ILE A 172 7.95 8.82 -6.03
N PHE A 173 8.06 8.30 -7.26
CA PHE A 173 9.35 7.84 -7.80
C PHE A 173 10.21 8.93 -8.44
N ASP A 174 9.71 10.14 -8.59
CA ASP A 174 10.52 11.27 -9.02
C ASP A 174 11.54 11.62 -7.92
N GLU A 175 12.83 11.56 -8.27
CA GLU A 175 13.92 11.74 -7.29
C GLU A 175 14.07 13.19 -6.82
N GLU A 176 13.64 14.18 -7.60
CA GLU A 176 13.64 15.56 -7.17
C GLU A 176 12.57 15.80 -6.10
N ILE A 177 11.37 15.27 -6.33
CA ILE A 177 10.30 15.31 -5.33
C ILE A 177 10.68 14.51 -4.09
N ARG A 178 11.26 13.30 -4.23
CA ARG A 178 11.73 12.49 -3.10
C ARG A 178 12.72 13.25 -2.22
N ARG A 179 13.71 13.91 -2.80
CA ARG A 179 14.67 14.74 -2.03
C ARG A 179 13.98 15.84 -1.23
N LYS A 180 12.88 16.40 -1.73
CA LYS A 180 12.10 17.43 -1.03
C LYS A 180 11.26 16.87 0.12
N ILE A 181 10.70 15.67 -0.02
CA ILE A 181 9.73 15.11 0.94
C ILE A 181 10.32 14.07 1.90
N CYS A 182 11.31 13.28 1.49
CA CYS A 182 11.85 12.16 2.26
C CYS A 182 13.35 11.91 1.95
N ASN A 183 14.14 12.97 2.02
CA ASN A 183 15.60 12.87 1.83
C ASN A 183 16.23 11.86 2.80
N GLY A 184 17.08 10.96 2.31
CA GLY A 184 17.71 9.90 3.09
C GLY A 184 16.95 8.58 3.12
N LYS A 185 15.67 8.55 2.70
CA LYS A 185 14.91 7.31 2.54
C LYS A 185 15.33 6.56 1.27
N VAL A 186 15.02 5.27 1.19
CA VAL A 186 15.28 4.44 0.01
C VAL A 186 14.93 5.17 -1.30
N GLY A 187 15.84 5.20 -2.28
CA GLY A 187 15.59 5.78 -3.61
C GLY A 187 14.65 4.91 -4.44
N SER A 188 14.03 5.50 -5.47
CA SER A 188 13.03 4.81 -6.29
C SER A 188 13.56 3.55 -6.96
N SER A 189 14.77 3.60 -7.54
CA SER A 189 15.39 2.44 -8.18
C SER A 189 15.60 1.28 -7.22
N ARG A 190 16.11 1.57 -6.03
CA ARG A 190 16.34 0.54 -4.99
C ARG A 190 15.02 -0.03 -4.47
N TRP A 191 13.98 0.77 -4.32
CA TRP A 191 12.64 0.29 -3.96
C TRP A 191 12.13 -0.73 -4.99
N LEU A 192 12.26 -0.40 -6.28
CA LEU A 192 11.85 -1.26 -7.39
C LEU A 192 12.69 -2.56 -7.47
N GLU A 193 14.02 -2.48 -7.25
CA GLU A 193 14.91 -3.64 -7.22
C GLU A 193 14.54 -4.62 -6.08
N ILE A 194 14.25 -4.10 -4.89
CA ILE A 194 13.85 -4.91 -3.73
C ILE A 194 12.55 -5.66 -4.03
N HIS A 195 11.54 -5.00 -4.59
CA HIS A 195 10.30 -5.67 -4.98
C HIS A 195 10.50 -6.67 -6.10
N ALA A 196 11.30 -6.33 -7.12
CA ALA A 196 11.60 -7.25 -8.22
C ALA A 196 12.29 -8.54 -7.71
N TYR A 197 13.22 -8.42 -6.77
CA TYR A 197 13.85 -9.59 -6.16
C TYR A 197 12.86 -10.43 -5.34
N TRP A 198 11.98 -9.78 -4.53
CA TRP A 198 10.94 -10.46 -3.78
C TRP A 198 9.98 -11.24 -4.70
N HIS A 199 9.60 -10.64 -5.84
CA HIS A 199 8.79 -11.33 -6.85
C HIS A 199 9.53 -12.51 -7.48
N LYS A 200 10.84 -12.38 -7.74
CA LYS A 200 11.67 -13.49 -8.23
C LYS A 200 11.72 -14.68 -7.24
N LEU A 201 11.56 -14.44 -5.95
CA LEU A 201 11.39 -15.49 -4.93
C LEU A 201 9.97 -16.12 -4.96
N GLY A 202 9.11 -15.75 -5.89
CA GLY A 202 7.73 -16.25 -6.01
C GLY A 202 6.77 -15.66 -4.99
N LYS A 203 7.04 -14.46 -4.46
CA LYS A 203 6.26 -13.86 -3.39
C LYS A 203 5.48 -12.63 -3.86
N MET A 204 4.30 -12.43 -3.27
CA MET A 204 3.43 -11.29 -3.57
C MET A 204 3.80 -10.08 -2.73
N SER A 205 3.53 -8.89 -3.27
CA SER A 205 3.64 -7.63 -2.55
C SER A 205 2.55 -6.64 -2.98
N ASN A 206 2.47 -5.50 -2.28
CA ASN A 206 1.67 -4.36 -2.72
C ASN A 206 2.57 -3.25 -3.28
N ALA A 207 2.01 -2.39 -4.11
CA ALA A 207 2.61 -1.13 -4.49
C ALA A 207 1.76 0.04 -3.99
N THR A 208 2.39 1.12 -3.55
CA THR A 208 1.70 2.34 -3.11
C THR A 208 2.20 3.56 -3.88
N MET A 209 1.40 4.59 -3.93
CA MET A 209 1.77 5.92 -4.39
C MET A 209 1.20 6.95 -3.41
N LEU A 210 2.02 7.81 -2.82
CA LEU A 210 1.55 8.95 -2.06
C LEU A 210 1.31 10.11 -3.03
N PHE A 211 0.07 10.61 -3.06
CA PHE A 211 -0.31 11.71 -3.97
C PHE A 211 -1.10 12.81 -3.27
N GLY A 212 -1.17 13.98 -3.89
CA GLY A 212 -1.86 15.14 -3.35
C GLY A 212 -1.00 15.98 -2.42
N HIS A 213 0.32 15.92 -2.59
CA HIS A 213 1.27 16.76 -1.88
C HIS A 213 1.92 17.82 -2.81
N ILE A 214 3.20 17.74 -3.09
CA ILE A 214 3.94 18.71 -3.94
C ILE A 214 4.27 18.16 -5.34
N GLU A 215 3.90 16.92 -5.60
CA GLU A 215 4.02 16.30 -6.92
C GLU A 215 3.00 16.89 -7.90
N ASN A 216 3.21 16.66 -9.17
CA ASN A 216 2.24 16.96 -10.21
C ASN A 216 1.74 15.67 -10.92
N LYS A 217 0.78 15.82 -11.81
CA LYS A 217 0.10 14.69 -12.48
C LYS A 217 1.06 13.82 -13.30
N ILE A 218 2.10 14.39 -13.91
CA ILE A 218 3.06 13.61 -14.70
C ILE A 218 3.92 12.71 -13.81
N HIS A 219 4.24 13.13 -12.58
CA HIS A 219 4.96 12.31 -11.63
C HIS A 219 4.14 11.09 -11.19
N ARG A 220 2.81 11.24 -11.04
CA ARG A 220 1.89 10.12 -10.75
C ARG A 220 1.85 9.12 -11.91
N ILE A 221 1.80 9.61 -13.15
CA ILE A 221 1.84 8.77 -14.36
C ILE A 221 3.15 7.99 -14.43
N ASP A 222 4.30 8.67 -14.31
CA ASP A 222 5.62 8.02 -14.33
C ASP A 222 5.74 6.94 -13.26
N HIS A 223 5.26 7.23 -12.05
CA HIS A 223 5.23 6.27 -10.95
C HIS A 223 4.47 4.99 -11.32
N MET A 224 3.25 5.13 -11.86
CA MET A 224 2.44 3.99 -12.27
C MET A 224 3.08 3.19 -13.42
N LEU A 225 3.68 3.87 -14.40
CA LEU A 225 4.37 3.20 -15.52
C LEU A 225 5.57 2.38 -15.06
N ARG A 226 6.32 2.88 -14.08
CA ARG A 226 7.46 2.14 -13.49
C ARG A 226 7.00 0.91 -12.71
N ILE A 227 5.87 0.95 -12.02
CA ILE A 227 5.24 -0.22 -11.39
C ILE A 227 4.77 -1.20 -12.48
N LYS A 228 4.05 -0.72 -13.50
CA LYS A 228 3.59 -1.55 -14.63
C LYS A 228 4.74 -2.32 -15.27
N LYS A 229 5.91 -1.68 -15.43
CA LYS A 229 7.10 -2.28 -16.05
C LYS A 229 7.64 -3.47 -15.24
N ILE A 230 7.66 -3.37 -13.90
CA ILE A 230 8.11 -4.48 -13.02
C ILE A 230 7.08 -5.61 -12.99
N GLN A 231 5.79 -5.27 -13.01
CA GLN A 231 4.71 -6.25 -13.00
C GLN A 231 4.66 -7.09 -14.29
N SER A 232 5.30 -6.64 -15.37
CA SER A 232 5.34 -7.33 -16.65
C SER A 232 6.76 -7.83 -16.94
N PRO A 233 7.31 -8.81 -16.22
CA PRO A 233 8.65 -9.30 -16.50
C PRO A 233 8.68 -9.99 -17.86
N LYS A 234 9.70 -9.66 -18.68
CA LYS A 234 9.94 -10.32 -19.96
C LYS A 234 10.35 -11.79 -19.78
N ASP A 235 10.86 -12.13 -18.61
CA ASP A 235 11.37 -13.44 -18.26
C ASP A 235 10.54 -14.00 -17.09
N LYS A 236 9.40 -14.61 -17.38
CA LYS A 236 8.73 -15.48 -16.42
C LYS A 236 9.63 -16.71 -16.23
N VAL A 237 10.41 -16.73 -15.15
CA VAL A 237 11.10 -17.95 -14.72
C VAL A 237 10.03 -18.98 -14.38
N GLU A 238 10.14 -20.15 -14.98
CA GLU A 238 9.21 -21.25 -14.88
C GLU A 238 8.65 -21.45 -13.46
N ASN A 239 7.33 -21.36 -13.32
CA ASN A 239 6.52 -21.77 -12.16
C ASN A 239 6.60 -20.98 -10.85
N LYS A 240 7.12 -19.75 -10.80
CA LYS A 240 7.00 -18.88 -9.62
C LYS A 240 6.28 -17.58 -9.95
N GLU A 241 5.01 -17.51 -9.58
CA GLU A 241 4.16 -16.33 -9.79
C GLU A 241 4.28 -15.36 -8.60
N GLY A 242 5.37 -14.57 -8.55
CA GLY A 242 5.45 -13.39 -7.70
C GLY A 242 5.02 -12.13 -8.44
N GLY A 243 4.59 -11.10 -7.71
CA GLY A 243 4.16 -9.84 -8.33
C GLY A 243 3.46 -8.90 -7.36
N PHE A 244 3.03 -7.74 -7.88
CA PHE A 244 2.12 -6.87 -7.15
C PHE A 244 0.70 -7.41 -7.25
N ASN A 245 0.10 -7.76 -6.12
CA ASN A 245 -1.31 -8.15 -6.09
C ASN A 245 -2.25 -6.94 -6.00
N ALA A 246 -1.79 -5.81 -5.48
CA ALA A 246 -2.59 -4.60 -5.41
C ALA A 246 -1.75 -3.33 -5.54
N PHE A 247 -2.36 -2.30 -6.15
CA PHE A 247 -1.88 -0.92 -6.12
C PHE A 247 -2.78 -0.05 -5.25
N ILE A 248 -2.17 0.82 -4.43
CA ILE A 248 -2.86 1.63 -3.45
C ILE A 248 -2.46 3.10 -3.62
N PRO A 249 -3.26 3.93 -4.28
CA PRO A 249 -3.06 5.38 -4.27
C PRO A 249 -3.45 5.94 -2.90
N LEU A 250 -2.45 6.36 -2.12
CA LEU A 250 -2.61 6.90 -0.78
C LEU A 250 -2.74 8.43 -0.84
N LEU A 251 -3.88 8.95 -0.40
CA LEU A 251 -4.07 10.40 -0.30
C LEU A 251 -3.24 10.96 0.85
N TYR A 252 -2.39 11.94 0.53
CA TYR A 252 -1.60 12.66 1.52
C TYR A 252 -2.49 13.33 2.58
N GLN A 253 -2.12 13.14 3.85
CA GLN A 253 -2.75 13.78 5.00
C GLN A 253 -1.85 14.93 5.48
N LYS A 254 -2.43 16.13 5.62
CA LYS A 254 -1.64 17.37 5.77
C LYS A 254 -1.36 17.81 7.21
N GLU A 255 -1.97 17.16 8.20
CA GLU A 255 -1.86 17.59 9.59
C GLU A 255 -0.57 17.06 10.26
N ASN A 256 -0.10 17.75 11.26
CA ASN A 256 1.00 17.36 12.14
C ASN A 256 2.32 16.99 11.43
N ASN A 257 2.60 17.53 10.24
CA ASN A 257 3.84 17.28 9.51
C ASN A 257 4.48 18.59 9.00
N TYR A 258 5.59 18.48 8.27
CA TYR A 258 6.43 19.62 7.87
C TYR A 258 6.37 19.93 6.37
N LEU A 259 5.51 19.27 5.62
CA LEU A 259 5.47 19.46 4.17
C LEU A 259 4.73 20.75 3.75
N ASN A 260 3.84 21.26 4.61
CA ASN A 260 3.13 22.55 4.46
C ASN A 260 2.38 22.68 3.12
N VAL A 261 1.59 21.67 2.76
CA VAL A 261 0.75 21.69 1.56
C VAL A 261 -0.54 22.46 1.86
N GLU A 262 -0.77 23.55 1.13
CA GLU A 262 -1.93 24.42 1.37
C GLU A 262 -3.25 23.78 0.95
N LYS A 263 -3.29 23.13 -0.23
CA LYS A 263 -4.52 22.59 -0.82
C LYS A 263 -4.45 21.09 -1.00
N SER A 264 -5.46 20.39 -0.51
CA SER A 264 -5.68 18.99 -0.82
C SER A 264 -6.34 18.84 -2.20
N PRO A 265 -6.13 17.72 -2.92
CA PRO A 265 -6.85 17.43 -4.15
C PRO A 265 -8.38 17.43 -3.93
N SER A 266 -9.13 17.86 -4.94
CA SER A 266 -10.59 17.71 -4.91
C SER A 266 -10.99 16.24 -5.02
N ALA A 267 -12.22 15.91 -4.61
CA ALA A 267 -12.77 14.56 -4.80
C ALA A 267 -12.73 14.12 -6.27
N ILE A 268 -12.94 15.05 -7.21
CA ILE A 268 -12.83 14.79 -8.66
C ILE A 268 -11.41 14.36 -9.02
N GLU A 269 -10.39 15.05 -8.55
CA GLU A 269 -8.99 14.70 -8.85
C GLU A 269 -8.60 13.36 -8.20
N ILE A 270 -9.09 13.06 -7.00
CA ILE A 270 -8.89 11.78 -6.31
C ILE A 270 -9.49 10.65 -7.16
N LEU A 271 -10.75 10.77 -7.55
CA LEU A 271 -11.44 9.75 -8.35
C LEU A 271 -10.79 9.57 -9.74
N LYS A 272 -10.39 10.66 -10.40
CA LYS A 272 -9.60 10.57 -11.64
C LYS A 272 -8.29 9.82 -11.43
N THR A 273 -7.57 10.07 -10.33
CA THR A 273 -6.31 9.36 -10.04
C THR A 273 -6.55 7.86 -9.87
N ILE A 274 -7.64 7.46 -9.21
CA ILE A 274 -8.02 6.04 -9.04
C ILE A 274 -8.41 5.43 -10.40
N ALA A 275 -9.22 6.11 -11.21
CA ALA A 275 -9.61 5.64 -12.54
C ALA A 275 -8.39 5.46 -13.47
N ILE A 276 -7.49 6.44 -13.49
CA ILE A 276 -6.24 6.37 -14.25
C ILE A 276 -5.36 5.23 -13.75
N SER A 277 -5.31 4.97 -12.43
CA SER A 277 -4.58 3.83 -11.89
C SER A 277 -5.09 2.50 -12.44
N ARG A 278 -6.42 2.30 -12.54
CA ARG A 278 -7.00 1.10 -13.14
C ARG A 278 -6.66 1.00 -14.63
N ILE A 279 -6.76 2.10 -15.37
CA ILE A 279 -6.50 2.15 -16.81
C ILE A 279 -5.02 1.82 -17.10
N LEU A 280 -4.09 2.45 -16.40
CA LEU A 280 -2.67 2.27 -16.66
C LEU A 280 -2.11 0.97 -16.11
N LEU A 281 -2.56 0.54 -14.92
CA LEU A 281 -2.09 -0.67 -14.24
C LEU A 281 -2.99 -1.87 -14.55
N ASN A 282 -3.32 -2.08 -15.82
CA ASN A 282 -4.17 -3.17 -16.29
C ASN A 282 -3.59 -4.58 -16.04
N ASN A 283 -2.31 -4.66 -15.70
CA ASN A 283 -1.60 -5.89 -15.31
C ASN A 283 -1.47 -6.06 -13.78
N VAL A 284 -1.98 -5.11 -12.97
CA VAL A 284 -2.10 -5.26 -11.52
C VAL A 284 -3.56 -5.62 -11.20
N PRO A 285 -3.84 -6.78 -10.59
CA PRO A 285 -5.22 -7.26 -10.48
C PRO A 285 -6.11 -6.34 -9.66
N HIS A 286 -5.62 -5.78 -8.57
CA HIS A 286 -6.45 -5.02 -7.64
C HIS A 286 -6.01 -3.58 -7.48
N ILE A 287 -6.97 -2.64 -7.52
CA ILE A 287 -6.78 -1.23 -7.14
C ILE A 287 -7.56 -1.01 -5.84
N LYS A 288 -6.84 -0.59 -4.79
CA LYS A 288 -7.47 -0.32 -3.50
C LYS A 288 -7.85 1.14 -3.36
N ALA A 289 -9.09 1.39 -3.00
CA ALA A 289 -9.51 2.67 -2.43
C ALA A 289 -9.37 2.61 -0.91
N TYR A 290 -8.20 2.98 -0.41
CA TYR A 290 -7.86 2.86 1.01
C TYR A 290 -8.72 3.78 1.88
N TRP A 291 -9.76 3.22 2.49
CA TRP A 291 -10.77 4.01 3.22
C TRP A 291 -10.19 4.81 4.38
N ALA A 292 -9.09 4.36 4.98
CA ALA A 292 -8.46 5.05 6.10
C ALA A 292 -7.94 6.45 5.73
N THR A 293 -7.55 6.68 4.47
CA THR A 293 -7.12 8.01 4.01
C THR A 293 -8.19 8.76 3.24
N LEU A 294 -9.08 8.07 2.54
CA LEU A 294 -10.13 8.67 1.71
C LEU A 294 -11.41 8.98 2.51
N GLY A 295 -11.60 8.30 3.64
CA GLY A 295 -12.91 8.17 4.27
C GLY A 295 -13.77 7.12 3.55
N LEU A 296 -14.60 6.40 4.30
CA LEU A 296 -15.36 5.25 3.77
C LEU A 296 -16.29 5.63 2.61
N ASN A 297 -16.98 6.76 2.70
CA ASN A 297 -17.92 7.16 1.66
C ASN A 297 -17.24 7.41 0.31
N LEU A 298 -16.11 8.13 0.27
CA LEU A 298 -15.39 8.37 -0.98
C LEU A 298 -14.72 7.07 -1.48
N ALA A 299 -14.26 6.21 -0.58
CA ALA A 299 -13.70 4.92 -0.94
C ALA A 299 -14.75 3.98 -1.58
N LEU A 300 -16.01 4.03 -1.14
CA LEU A 300 -17.11 3.31 -1.77
C LEU A 300 -17.45 3.87 -3.15
N VAL A 301 -17.55 5.20 -3.29
CA VAL A 301 -17.73 5.86 -4.61
C VAL A 301 -16.60 5.48 -5.56
N ALA A 302 -15.37 5.39 -5.10
CA ALA A 302 -14.21 5.03 -5.91
C ALA A 302 -14.30 3.61 -6.52
N GLN A 303 -15.16 2.73 -6.00
CA GLN A 303 -15.41 1.42 -6.59
C GLN A 303 -16.06 1.53 -7.97
N GLU A 304 -16.88 2.55 -8.22
CA GLU A 304 -17.44 2.88 -9.55
C GLU A 304 -16.40 3.56 -10.48
N PHE A 305 -15.22 3.88 -9.96
CA PHE A 305 -14.12 4.50 -10.68
C PHE A 305 -12.90 3.57 -10.81
N GLY A 306 -13.13 2.26 -10.86
CA GLY A 306 -12.10 1.27 -11.16
C GLY A 306 -11.40 0.65 -9.95
N ALA A 307 -11.66 1.10 -8.72
CA ALA A 307 -11.24 0.37 -7.52
C ALA A 307 -12.11 -0.90 -7.35
N ASN A 308 -11.59 -1.87 -6.61
CA ASN A 308 -12.31 -3.12 -6.29
C ASN A 308 -11.96 -3.68 -4.90
N ASP A 309 -11.28 -2.90 -4.06
CA ASP A 309 -10.85 -3.32 -2.73
C ASP A 309 -10.84 -2.11 -1.78
N LEU A 310 -11.31 -2.29 -0.55
CA LEU A 310 -11.34 -1.27 0.51
C LEU A 310 -10.19 -1.39 1.51
N ASP A 311 -9.32 -2.39 1.37
CA ASP A 311 -8.31 -2.90 2.27
C ASP A 311 -8.90 -3.86 3.30
N GLY A 312 -9.27 -3.41 4.47
CA GLY A 312 -9.82 -4.29 5.49
C GLY A 312 -10.40 -3.54 6.68
N THR A 313 -10.65 -4.30 7.74
CA THR A 313 -11.20 -3.78 8.99
C THR A 313 -10.23 -2.84 9.72
N ILE A 314 -8.92 -3.07 9.58
CA ILE A 314 -7.85 -2.25 10.16
C ILE A 314 -8.15 -1.96 11.64
N GLU A 315 -7.94 -2.92 12.52
CA GLU A 315 -8.33 -2.80 13.93
C GLU A 315 -7.78 -1.52 14.60
N ILE A 316 -6.55 -1.11 14.25
CA ILE A 316 -5.93 0.15 14.70
C ILE A 316 -5.11 0.74 13.55
N GLU A 317 -5.41 1.99 13.18
CA GLU A 317 -4.62 2.76 12.21
C GLU A 317 -3.91 3.91 12.94
N SER A 318 -2.58 3.87 13.01
CA SER A 318 -1.79 4.85 13.77
C SER A 318 -1.07 5.86 12.88
N ILE A 319 -0.60 5.45 11.70
CA ILE A 319 0.27 6.28 10.85
C ILE A 319 -0.52 7.42 10.19
N GLN A 320 -1.62 7.08 9.54
CA GLN A 320 -2.46 8.07 8.85
C GLN A 320 -3.25 8.92 9.84
N SER A 321 -3.68 8.31 10.95
CA SER A 321 -4.38 9.03 12.03
C SER A 321 -3.48 10.07 12.71
N ALA A 322 -2.19 9.82 12.84
CA ALA A 322 -1.24 10.83 13.32
C ALA A 322 -1.17 12.05 12.40
N ALA A 323 -1.38 11.87 11.10
CA ALA A 323 -1.41 12.92 10.09
C ALA A 323 -2.81 13.56 9.89
N GLY A 324 -3.80 13.22 10.72
CA GLY A 324 -5.13 13.82 10.72
C GLY A 324 -6.23 13.00 10.05
N ALA A 325 -5.96 11.78 9.58
CA ALA A 325 -7.01 10.90 9.07
C ALA A 325 -7.97 10.49 10.20
N LYS A 326 -9.28 10.48 9.90
CA LYS A 326 -10.35 10.14 10.86
C LYS A 326 -10.61 8.62 10.94
N SER A 327 -9.54 7.83 10.99
CA SER A 327 -9.60 6.36 10.87
C SER A 327 -8.89 5.63 12.01
N ARG A 328 -8.69 6.28 13.16
CA ARG A 328 -7.91 5.73 14.29
C ARG A 328 -8.42 4.38 14.78
N HIS A 329 -9.73 4.23 14.82
CA HIS A 329 -10.39 2.97 15.15
C HIS A 329 -10.81 2.29 13.85
N GLY A 330 -10.55 0.98 13.76
CA GLY A 330 -10.98 0.17 12.63
C GLY A 330 -12.50 0.13 12.47
N LEU A 331 -12.94 -0.58 11.46
CA LEU A 331 -14.34 -0.87 11.21
C LEU A 331 -14.64 -2.30 11.65
N GLU A 332 -15.82 -2.52 12.20
CA GLU A 332 -16.31 -3.88 12.41
C GLU A 332 -16.64 -4.52 11.04
N LYS A 333 -16.45 -5.83 10.95
CA LYS A 333 -16.66 -6.58 9.71
C LYS A 333 -18.09 -6.41 9.18
N GLU A 334 -19.06 -6.51 10.08
CA GLU A 334 -20.49 -6.42 9.78
C GLU A 334 -20.86 -5.05 9.21
N ASP A 335 -20.31 -3.97 9.79
CA ASP A 335 -20.52 -2.61 9.31
C ASP A 335 -19.93 -2.43 7.91
N LEU A 336 -18.73 -2.95 7.68
CA LEU A 336 -18.08 -2.87 6.37
C LEU A 336 -18.88 -3.62 5.30
N VAL A 337 -19.33 -4.84 5.60
CA VAL A 337 -20.21 -5.64 4.74
C VAL A 337 -21.52 -4.90 4.43
N PHE A 338 -22.15 -4.34 5.46
CA PHE A 338 -23.39 -3.57 5.30
C PHE A 338 -23.18 -2.39 4.33
N LYS A 339 -22.12 -1.61 4.54
CA LYS A 339 -21.83 -0.43 3.71
C LYS A 339 -21.49 -0.76 2.27
N ILE A 340 -20.78 -1.86 2.03
CA ILE A 340 -20.48 -2.34 0.67
C ILE A 340 -21.80 -2.72 -0.04
N LYS A 341 -22.70 -3.44 0.63
CA LYS A 341 -24.01 -3.86 0.06
C LYS A 341 -24.95 -2.68 -0.14
N ASP A 342 -24.99 -1.73 0.79
CA ASP A 342 -25.77 -0.49 0.70
C ASP A 342 -25.34 0.37 -0.50
N ALA A 343 -24.05 0.32 -0.86
CA ALA A 343 -23.50 0.97 -2.06
C ALA A 343 -23.77 0.19 -3.36
N GLY A 344 -24.51 -0.92 -3.34
CA GLY A 344 -24.89 -1.70 -4.53
C GLY A 344 -23.85 -2.72 -5.00
N PHE A 345 -22.85 -3.05 -4.17
CA PHE A 345 -21.80 -4.01 -4.48
C PHE A 345 -22.00 -5.35 -3.76
N VAL A 346 -21.25 -6.35 -4.19
CA VAL A 346 -21.14 -7.66 -3.55
C VAL A 346 -19.91 -7.65 -2.64
N ALA A 347 -20.10 -7.77 -1.33
CA ALA A 347 -19.00 -7.84 -0.38
C ALA A 347 -18.37 -9.24 -0.39
N VAL A 348 -17.04 -9.30 -0.54
CA VAL A 348 -16.27 -10.53 -0.49
C VAL A 348 -15.12 -10.39 0.48
N GLU A 349 -15.13 -11.19 1.53
CA GLU A 349 -13.96 -11.36 2.39
C GLU A 349 -12.91 -12.20 1.68
N ARG A 350 -11.68 -11.71 1.66
CA ARG A 350 -10.52 -12.38 1.09
C ARG A 350 -9.41 -12.51 2.13
N ASP A 351 -8.47 -13.41 1.87
CA ASP A 351 -7.19 -13.40 2.57
C ASP A 351 -6.22 -12.38 1.94
N SER A 352 -4.99 -12.36 2.45
CA SER A 352 -3.95 -11.43 2.00
C SER A 352 -3.42 -11.69 0.59
N LEU A 353 -3.65 -12.89 0.07
CA LEU A 353 -3.28 -13.31 -1.29
C LEU A 353 -4.47 -13.27 -2.27
N TYR A 354 -5.60 -12.70 -1.83
CA TYR A 354 -6.85 -12.60 -2.56
C TYR A 354 -7.56 -13.94 -2.80
N ASN A 355 -7.24 -14.97 -2.00
CA ASN A 355 -8.07 -16.17 -1.99
C ASN A 355 -9.43 -15.86 -1.35
N PHE A 356 -10.48 -16.40 -1.94
CA PHE A 356 -11.85 -16.25 -1.47
C PHE A 356 -12.02 -16.89 -0.08
N ILE A 357 -12.63 -16.15 0.85
CA ILE A 357 -13.02 -16.67 2.16
C ILE A 357 -14.54 -16.78 2.24
N GLN A 358 -15.26 -15.66 2.02
CA GLN A 358 -16.71 -15.62 2.16
C GLN A 358 -17.32 -14.51 1.30
N LYS A 359 -18.51 -14.77 0.74
CA LYS A 359 -19.36 -13.81 0.05
C LYS A 359 -20.58 -13.48 0.90
N PHE A 360 -21.02 -12.21 0.88
CA PHE A 360 -22.14 -11.71 1.65
C PHE A 360 -23.26 -11.15 0.77
#